data_01566c539461208b4f76b7036fb06fd8
#
_entry.id   01566c539461208b4f76b7036fb06fd8
#
_cell.length_a   1.000
_cell.length_b   1.000
_cell.length_c   1.000
_cell.angle_alpha   90.00
_cell.angle_beta   90.00
_cell.angle_gamma   90.00
#
_symmetry.space_group_name_H-M   'P 1'
#
loop_
_entity.id
_entity.type
_entity.pdbx_description
1 polymer ?
#
loop_
_entity_poly.entity_id
_entity_poly.type
_entity_poly.pdbx_seq_one_letter_code
_entity_poly.pdbx_strand_id
1 'polypeptide(L)' 'MRIKYDIFRRSPGHGLIWVEAVQDLEIAKARISALWKACPSDYLVYDLRGARIVLQIAMQI' A
#
# COMPACT_ATOMS: atom_id res chain seq x y z
N MET A 1 15.81 12.02 -5.61
CA MET A 1 15.25 10.74 -5.21
C MET A 1 13.81 10.65 -5.66
N ARG A 2 13.47 9.63 -6.41
CA ARG A 2 12.14 9.52 -7.00
C ARG A 2 11.29 8.53 -6.26
N ILE A 3 10.13 8.99 -5.80
CA ILE A 3 9.11 8.14 -5.25
C ILE A 3 8.40 7.47 -6.42
N LYS A 4 8.29 6.14 -6.38
CA LYS A 4 7.72 5.38 -7.48
C LYS A 4 6.41 4.70 -7.12
N TYR A 5 6.14 4.53 -5.84
CA TYR A 5 4.97 3.78 -5.37
C TYR A 5 4.28 4.50 -4.24
N ASP A 6 2.95 4.48 -4.28
CA ASP A 6 2.13 4.95 -3.16
C ASP A 6 1.51 3.75 -2.47
N ILE A 7 1.46 3.80 -1.15
CA ILE A 7 0.77 2.80 -0.35
C ILE A 7 -0.54 3.38 0.13
N PHE A 8 -1.62 2.67 -0.12
CA PHE A 8 -2.96 3.05 0.32
C PHE A 8 -3.53 2.00 1.26
N ARG A 9 -4.38 2.44 2.15
CA ARG A 9 -5.18 1.57 2.99
C ARG A 9 -6.64 1.77 2.62
N ARG A 10 -7.39 0.69 2.50
CA ARG A 10 -8.82 0.80 2.28
C ARG A 10 -9.54 0.92 3.62
N SER A 11 -10.28 1.98 3.80
CA SER A 11 -11.04 2.22 5.01
C SER A 11 -12.52 2.08 4.69
N PRO A 12 -13.24 1.15 5.36
CA PRO A 12 -14.67 1.02 5.13
C PRO A 12 -15.39 2.35 5.34
N GLY A 13 -16.19 2.75 4.38
CA GLY A 13 -16.93 4.01 4.44
C GLY A 13 -16.14 5.24 4.02
N HIS A 14 -14.83 5.15 3.85
CA HIS A 14 -13.99 6.28 3.49
C HIS A 14 -13.20 6.08 2.20
N GLY A 15 -13.22 4.87 1.65
CA GLY A 15 -12.48 4.57 0.43
C GLY A 15 -10.99 4.36 0.69
N LEU A 16 -10.16 4.83 -0.22
CA LEU A 16 -8.72 4.68 -0.11
C LEU A 16 -8.10 5.85 0.64
N ILE A 17 -7.25 5.52 1.61
CA ILE A 17 -6.52 6.51 2.38
C ILE A 17 -5.05 6.33 2.07
N TRP A 18 -4.39 7.41 1.65
CA TRP A 18 -2.96 7.40 1.39
C TRP A 18 -2.20 7.23 2.70
N VAL A 19 -1.26 6.30 2.73
CA VAL A 19 -0.46 6.01 3.93
C VAL A 19 0.93 6.60 3.81
N GLU A 20 1.66 6.20 2.78
CA GLU A 20 3.00 6.70 2.56
C GLU A 20 3.46 6.41 1.13
N ALA A 21 4.57 7.00 0.75
CA ALA A 21 5.17 6.79 -0.55
C ALA A 21 6.55 6.19 -0.37
N VAL A 22 6.92 5.26 -1.27
CA VAL A 22 8.22 4.59 -1.21
C VAL A 22 8.85 4.56 -2.60
N GLN A 23 10.15 4.30 -2.64
CA GLN A 23 10.91 4.34 -3.89
C GLN A 23 10.96 3.00 -4.61
N ASP A 24 10.69 1.92 -3.92
CA ASP A 24 11.10 0.60 -4.35
C ASP A 24 10.05 -0.41 -3.91
N LEU A 25 9.76 -1.38 -4.76
CA LEU A 25 8.72 -2.37 -4.48
C LEU A 25 9.07 -3.26 -3.29
N GLU A 26 10.35 -3.58 -3.10
CA GLU A 26 10.74 -4.38 -1.95
C GLU A 26 10.54 -3.64 -0.63
N ILE A 27 10.80 -2.34 -0.63
CA ILE A 27 10.52 -1.49 0.52
C ILE A 27 9.01 -1.45 0.76
N ALA A 28 8.22 -1.32 -0.32
CA ALA A 28 6.76 -1.32 -0.20
C ALA A 28 6.25 -2.60 0.44
N LYS A 29 6.77 -3.75 0.03
CA LYS A 29 6.38 -5.04 0.60
C LYS A 29 6.70 -5.11 2.09
N ALA A 30 7.87 -4.68 2.48
CA ALA A 30 8.28 -4.68 3.89
C ALA A 30 7.40 -3.76 4.71
N ARG A 31 7.10 -2.58 4.19
CA ARG A 31 6.24 -1.61 4.88
C ARG A 31 4.82 -2.13 5.05
N ILE A 32 4.26 -2.74 3.99
CA ILE A 32 2.91 -3.30 4.07
C ILE A 32 2.85 -4.41 5.12
N SER A 33 3.85 -5.26 5.17
CA SER A 33 3.91 -6.31 6.17
C SER A 33 3.90 -5.74 7.59
N ALA A 34 4.70 -4.71 7.83
CA ALA A 34 4.76 -4.05 9.14
C ALA A 34 3.45 -3.35 9.47
N LEU A 35 2.87 -2.65 8.50
CA LEU A 35 1.60 -1.95 8.68
C LEU A 35 0.46 -2.93 8.98
N TRP A 36 0.43 -4.05 8.26
CA TRP A 36 -0.60 -5.06 8.47
C TRP A 36 -0.52 -5.68 9.86
N LYS A 37 0.70 -5.91 10.36
CA LYS A 37 0.87 -6.44 11.71
C LYS A 37 0.41 -5.47 12.78
N ALA A 38 0.66 -4.18 12.55
CA ALA A 38 0.26 -3.14 13.51
C ALA A 38 -1.25 -2.86 13.43
N CYS A 39 -1.80 -2.86 12.23
CA CYS A 39 -3.20 -2.54 12.00
C CYS A 39 -3.70 -3.35 10.81
N PRO A 40 -4.23 -4.57 11.04
CA PRO A 40 -4.74 -5.40 9.94
C PRO A 40 -5.83 -4.68 9.16
N SER A 41 -5.63 -4.57 7.86
CA SER A 41 -6.55 -3.86 6.98
C SER A 41 -6.21 -4.25 5.55
N ASP A 42 -7.00 -3.79 4.60
CA ASP A 42 -6.69 -3.96 3.19
C ASP A 42 -5.68 -2.89 2.78
N TYR A 43 -4.55 -3.32 2.24
CA TYR A 43 -3.53 -2.42 1.75
C TYR A 43 -3.27 -2.66 0.28
N LEU A 44 -2.90 -1.62 -0.44
CA LEU A 44 -2.49 -1.77 -1.83
C LEU A 44 -1.32 -0.84 -2.16
N VAL A 45 -0.54 -1.25 -3.14
CA VAL A 45 0.58 -0.47 -3.65
C VAL A 45 0.27 -0.07 -5.08
N TYR A 46 0.33 1.22 -5.33
CA TYR A 46 0.06 1.79 -6.64
C TYR A 46 1.37 2.20 -7.30
N ASP A 47 1.58 1.73 -8.52
CA ASP A 47 2.74 2.10 -9.32
C ASP A 47 2.45 3.42 -10.04
N LEU A 48 3.15 4.47 -9.65
CA LEU A 48 2.93 5.80 -10.22
C LEU A 48 3.34 5.88 -11.69
N ARG A 49 4.32 5.09 -12.09
CA ARG A 49 4.79 5.07 -13.47
C ARG A 49 3.81 4.38 -14.40
N GLY A 50 3.39 3.19 -14.01
CA GLY A 50 2.48 2.39 -14.81
C GLY A 50 1.02 2.72 -14.60
N ALA A 51 0.72 3.57 -13.62
CA ALA A 51 -0.64 3.95 -13.25
C ALA A 51 -1.52 2.73 -12.98
N ARG A 52 -1.01 1.80 -12.15
CA ARG A 52 -1.73 0.57 -11.85
C ARG A 52 -1.37 0.04 -10.47
N ILE A 53 -2.25 -0.78 -9.92
CA ILE A 53 -2.00 -1.48 -8.66
C ILE A 53 -1.07 -2.66 -8.95
N VAL A 54 0.05 -2.73 -8.24
CA VAL A 54 1.05 -3.79 -8.43
C VAL A 54 1.10 -4.79 -7.29
N LEU A 55 0.51 -4.45 -6.14
CA LEU A 55 0.47 -5.34 -5.00
C LEU A 55 -0.78 -5.03 -4.20
N GLN A 56 -1.44 -6.07 -3.69
CA GLN A 56 -2.64 -5.89 -2.91
C GLN A 56 -2.70 -6.96 -1.84
N ILE A 57 -2.95 -6.55 -0.60
CA ILE A 57 -3.15 -7.45 0.52
C ILE A 57 -4.55 -7.19 1.05
N ALA A 58 -5.39 -8.21 1.07
CA ALA A 58 -6.72 -8.12 1.63
C ALA A 58 -6.74 -8.79 2.98
N MET A 59 -7.47 -8.19 3.91
CA MET A 59 -7.67 -8.79 5.21
C MET A 59 -8.57 -10.00 5.04
N GLN A 60 -8.10 -11.15 5.55
CA GLN A 60 -8.87 -12.38 5.49
C GLN A 60 -9.55 -12.62 6.82
N ILE A 61 -10.78 -12.97 6.74
CA ILE A 61 -11.60 -13.27 7.91
C ILE A 61 -11.68 -14.76 8.09
#